data_281037efc17bd43e7e29738cb5e4bac0
#
_entry.id   281037efc17bd43e7e29738cb5e4bac0
#
_cell.length_a   1.000
_cell.length_b   1.000
_cell.length_c   1.000
_cell.angle_alpha   90.00
_cell.angle_beta   90.00
_cell.angle_gamma   90.00
#
_symmetry.space_group_name_H-M   'P 1'
#
loop_
_entity.id
_entity.type
_entity.pdbx_description
1 polymer ?
#
loop_
_entity_poly.entity_id
_entity_poly.type
_entity_poly.pdbx_seq_one_letter_code
_entity_poly.pdbx_strand_id
1 'polypeptide(L)'
;MSVLDKKAIGFLEKYLNNASPTGYESSGQKIWMEYIKPYVDTFITDTYGTAVGVINPEAEFKVVIEGHSDEIPWYVNYITDDGLIYVIRNGGSDHQIAPSKCVDIHTKKGIVKGVFGWPAIHTRKNGTEEIPKLANIFVAIGATDNK
;
A
#
# COMPACT_ATOMS: atom_id res chain seq x y z
N MET A 1 20.64 -24.51 4.20
CA MET A 1 19.37 -24.63 4.97
C MET A 1 18.65 -23.30 4.87
N SER A 2 17.35 -23.30 4.50
CA SER A 2 16.56 -22.06 4.59
C SER A 2 16.35 -21.72 6.06
N VAL A 3 16.61 -20.46 6.43
CA VAL A 3 16.37 -19.95 7.78
C VAL A 3 14.86 -19.91 8.10
N LEU A 4 14.02 -19.82 7.05
CA LEU A 4 12.57 -19.80 7.16
C LEU A 4 11.98 -21.16 6.83
N ASP A 5 11.08 -21.62 7.69
CA ASP A 5 10.28 -22.81 7.42
C ASP A 5 9.11 -22.50 6.46
N LYS A 6 8.37 -23.54 6.04
CA LYS A 6 7.24 -23.39 5.12
C LYS A 6 6.11 -22.50 5.69
N LYS A 7 5.91 -22.55 7.01
CA LYS A 7 4.88 -21.76 7.69
C LYS A 7 5.23 -20.27 7.66
N ALA A 8 6.50 -19.93 7.93
CA ALA A 8 6.99 -18.56 7.87
C ALA A 8 6.96 -18.00 6.44
N ILE A 9 7.33 -18.82 5.43
CA ILE A 9 7.22 -18.42 4.02
C ILE A 9 5.75 -18.17 3.63
N GLY A 10 4.84 -19.05 3.97
CA GLY A 10 3.42 -18.88 3.67
C GLY A 10 2.80 -17.64 4.37
N PHE A 11 3.23 -17.35 5.60
CA PHE A 11 2.87 -16.09 6.26
C PHE A 11 3.39 -14.89 5.49
N LEU A 12 4.67 -14.90 5.12
CA LEU A 12 5.31 -13.79 4.41
C LEU A 12 4.63 -13.52 3.06
N GLU A 13 4.34 -14.57 2.30
CA GLU A 13 3.60 -14.46 1.04
C GLU A 13 2.20 -13.84 1.25
N LYS A 14 1.45 -14.33 2.24
CA LYS A 14 0.13 -13.79 2.57
C LYS A 14 0.19 -12.34 3.00
N TYR A 15 1.19 -11.98 3.82
CA TYR A 15 1.36 -10.63 4.35
C TYR A 15 1.77 -9.63 3.26
N LEU A 16 2.76 -9.97 2.43
CA LEU A 16 3.25 -9.10 1.36
C LEU A 16 2.27 -8.94 0.18
N ASN A 17 1.38 -9.91 -0.04
CA ASN A 17 0.32 -9.80 -1.04
C ASN A 17 -0.97 -9.16 -0.50
N ASN A 18 -1.01 -8.79 0.78
CA ASN A 18 -2.11 -8.05 1.35
C ASN A 18 -1.80 -6.55 1.27
N ALA A 19 -2.67 -5.78 0.65
CA ALA A 19 -2.51 -4.34 0.64
C ALA A 19 -2.67 -3.77 2.05
N SER A 20 -1.65 -3.04 2.50
CA SER A 20 -1.61 -2.37 3.80
C SER A 20 -1.13 -0.93 3.64
N PRO A 21 -1.82 -0.11 2.82
CA PRO A 21 -1.41 1.27 2.62
C PRO A 21 -1.54 2.07 3.91
N THR A 22 -0.68 3.07 4.10
CA THR A 22 -0.71 3.95 5.27
C THR A 22 -2.13 4.46 5.56
N GLY A 23 -2.63 4.23 6.76
CA GLY A 23 -4.01 4.55 7.18
C GLY A 23 -5.04 3.44 6.93
N TYR A 24 -4.64 2.29 6.34
CA TYR A 24 -5.49 1.13 6.07
C TYR A 24 -4.79 -0.19 6.42
N GLU A 25 -3.93 -0.19 7.42
CA GLU A 25 -3.07 -1.31 7.81
C GLU A 25 -3.83 -2.46 8.50
N SER A 26 -5.09 -2.26 8.90
CA SER A 26 -5.84 -3.18 9.74
C SER A 26 -5.90 -4.62 9.22
N SER A 27 -5.92 -4.83 7.90
CA SER A 27 -5.96 -6.18 7.33
C SER A 27 -4.61 -6.88 7.47
N GLY A 28 -3.50 -6.18 7.22
CA GLY A 28 -2.14 -6.68 7.42
C GLY A 28 -1.87 -6.96 8.89
N GLN A 29 -2.25 -6.04 9.78
CA GLN A 29 -2.14 -6.23 11.23
C GLN A 29 -2.86 -7.49 11.72
N LYS A 30 -4.05 -7.77 11.23
CA LYS A 30 -4.78 -9.02 11.58
C LYS A 30 -4.05 -10.27 11.12
N ILE A 31 -3.48 -10.25 9.90
CA ILE A 31 -2.69 -11.38 9.37
C ILE A 31 -1.47 -11.61 10.27
N TRP A 32 -0.77 -10.54 10.67
CA TRP A 32 0.39 -10.63 11.54
C TRP A 32 0.00 -11.15 12.94
N MET A 33 -1.03 -10.58 13.55
CA MET A 33 -1.52 -11.02 14.87
C MET A 33 -1.94 -12.50 14.86
N GLU A 34 -2.63 -12.96 13.81
CA GLU A 34 -3.02 -14.35 13.64
C GLU A 34 -1.79 -15.28 13.58
N TYR A 35 -0.75 -14.87 12.85
CA TYR A 35 0.48 -15.64 12.71
C TYR A 35 1.25 -15.78 14.02
N ILE A 36 1.39 -14.68 14.78
CA ILE A 36 2.16 -14.70 16.03
C ILE A 36 1.37 -15.17 17.25
N LYS A 37 0.04 -15.26 17.17
CA LYS A 37 -0.83 -15.66 18.29
C LYS A 37 -0.35 -16.90 19.08
N PRO A 38 0.22 -17.95 18.48
CA PRO A 38 0.72 -19.11 19.23
C PRO A 38 2.00 -18.83 20.03
N TYR A 39 2.63 -17.70 19.84
CA TYR A 39 3.95 -17.36 20.38
C TYR A 39 3.92 -16.20 21.38
N VAL A 40 2.75 -15.62 21.65
CA VAL A 40 2.58 -14.48 22.56
C VAL A 40 1.55 -14.79 23.64
N ASP A 41 1.71 -14.18 24.80
CA ASP A 41 0.79 -14.34 25.92
C ASP A 41 -0.42 -13.40 25.82
N THR A 42 -0.21 -12.19 25.27
CA THR A 42 -1.27 -11.21 25.10
C THR A 42 -0.99 -10.25 23.95
N PHE A 43 -2.02 -9.49 23.54
CA PHE A 43 -1.91 -8.41 22.56
C PHE A 43 -2.31 -7.08 23.18
N ILE A 44 -1.61 -6.02 22.74
CA ILE A 44 -2.00 -4.63 23.00
C ILE A 44 -2.29 -3.99 21.63
N THR A 45 -3.42 -3.31 21.52
CA THR A 45 -3.79 -2.54 20.34
C THR A 45 -4.29 -1.18 20.77
N ASP A 46 -4.13 -0.17 19.92
CA ASP A 46 -4.60 1.18 20.15
C ASP A 46 -5.45 1.72 18.98
N THR A 47 -5.90 2.94 19.12
CA THR A 47 -6.73 3.63 18.11
C THR A 47 -5.95 4.07 16.87
N TYR A 48 -4.63 4.08 16.92
CA TYR A 48 -3.77 4.32 15.75
C TYR A 48 -3.57 3.06 14.89
N GLY A 49 -4.04 1.90 15.38
CA GLY A 49 -3.84 0.62 14.71
C GLY A 49 -2.51 -0.04 15.07
N THR A 50 -1.81 0.44 16.11
CA THR A 50 -0.64 -0.25 16.65
C THR A 50 -1.04 -1.62 17.16
N ALA A 51 -0.29 -2.66 16.81
CA ALA A 51 -0.48 -4.00 17.32
C ALA A 51 0.82 -4.50 17.94
N VAL A 52 0.76 -4.90 19.21
CA VAL A 52 1.92 -5.41 19.95
C VAL A 52 1.60 -6.80 20.49
N GLY A 53 2.42 -7.78 20.12
CA GLY A 53 2.41 -9.10 20.78
C GLY A 53 3.38 -9.08 21.96
N VAL A 54 2.90 -9.48 23.13
CA VAL A 54 3.68 -9.44 24.37
C VAL A 54 3.96 -10.85 24.87
N ILE A 55 5.21 -11.11 25.22
CA ILE A 55 5.66 -12.34 25.88
C ILE A 55 6.13 -11.95 27.29
N ASN A 56 5.69 -12.70 28.30
CA ASN A 56 6.02 -12.50 29.69
C ASN A 56 5.72 -11.05 30.17
N PRO A 57 4.42 -10.64 30.20
CA PRO A 57 4.04 -9.26 30.49
C PRO A 57 4.50 -8.77 31.88
N GLU A 58 4.70 -9.68 32.83
CA GLU A 58 5.13 -9.37 34.20
C GLU A 58 6.64 -9.24 34.37
N ALA A 59 7.42 -9.40 33.28
CA ALA A 59 8.87 -9.25 33.38
C ALA A 59 9.26 -7.82 33.76
N GLU A 60 10.20 -7.68 34.70
CA GLU A 60 10.74 -6.38 35.14
C GLU A 60 11.48 -5.67 34.00
N PHE A 61 12.25 -6.42 33.21
CA PHE A 61 12.98 -5.91 32.05
C PHE A 61 12.25 -6.28 30.76
N LYS A 62 12.02 -5.30 29.90
CA LYS A 62 11.34 -5.47 28.60
C LYS A 62 12.21 -5.05 27.45
N VAL A 63 12.18 -5.85 26.39
CA VAL A 63 12.79 -5.53 25.10
C VAL A 63 11.66 -5.32 24.11
N VAL A 64 11.71 -4.23 23.35
CA VAL A 64 10.76 -3.94 22.28
C VAL A 64 11.47 -4.11 20.95
N ILE A 65 10.86 -4.91 20.06
CA ILE A 65 11.26 -5.03 18.65
C ILE A 65 10.13 -4.42 17.83
N GLU A 66 10.41 -3.35 17.11
CA GLU A 66 9.41 -2.65 16.33
C GLU A 66 9.72 -2.68 14.83
N GLY A 67 8.67 -2.57 14.03
CA GLY A 67 8.74 -2.39 12.59
C GLY A 67 7.45 -1.76 12.10
N HIS A 68 7.52 -0.99 11.00
CA HIS A 68 6.31 -0.45 10.40
C HIS A 68 5.56 -1.52 9.61
N SER A 69 4.24 -1.43 9.58
CA SER A 69 3.34 -2.39 8.94
C SER A 69 2.71 -1.86 7.65
N ASP A 70 2.92 -0.59 7.35
CA ASP A 70 2.37 0.07 6.19
C ASP A 70 3.27 -0.02 4.97
N GLU A 71 2.65 0.18 3.82
CA GLU A 71 3.31 0.33 2.53
C GLU A 71 2.98 1.67 1.89
N ILE A 72 3.84 2.12 0.98
CA ILE A 72 3.69 3.36 0.23
C ILE A 72 2.45 3.28 -0.66
N PRO A 73 1.46 4.18 -0.49
CA PRO A 73 0.28 4.22 -1.33
C PRO A 73 0.19 5.47 -2.20
N TRP A 74 -0.82 5.43 -3.05
CA TRP A 74 -1.38 6.58 -3.73
C TRP A 74 -2.84 6.75 -3.32
N TYR A 75 -3.27 7.97 -3.06
CA TYR A 75 -4.66 8.27 -2.77
C TYR A 75 -5.32 8.94 -3.96
N VAL A 76 -6.56 8.58 -4.22
CA VAL A 76 -7.40 9.30 -5.19
C VAL A 76 -7.61 10.73 -4.69
N ASN A 77 -7.20 11.69 -5.50
CA ASN A 77 -7.39 13.11 -5.20
C ASN A 77 -8.71 13.60 -5.79
N TYR A 78 -8.89 13.36 -7.09
CA TYR A 78 -10.14 13.67 -7.78
C TYR A 78 -10.27 12.81 -9.05
N ILE A 79 -11.48 12.73 -9.59
CA ILE A 79 -11.80 12.06 -10.85
C ILE A 79 -12.34 13.12 -11.81
N THR A 80 -11.78 13.16 -13.00
CA THR A 80 -12.22 14.10 -14.05
C THR A 80 -13.54 13.65 -14.66
N ASP A 81 -14.25 14.56 -15.36
CA ASP A 81 -15.52 14.26 -16.01
C ASP A 81 -15.42 13.15 -17.07
N ASP A 82 -14.25 12.99 -17.67
CA ASP A 82 -13.90 11.92 -18.63
C ASP A 82 -13.33 10.65 -17.98
N GLY A 83 -13.39 10.54 -16.66
CA GLY A 83 -13.08 9.32 -15.91
C GLY A 83 -11.59 9.09 -15.60
N LEU A 84 -10.71 10.08 -15.80
CA LEU A 84 -9.31 9.97 -15.39
C LEU A 84 -9.17 10.24 -13.88
N ILE A 85 -8.40 9.39 -13.20
CA ILE A 85 -8.21 9.46 -11.75
C ILE A 85 -6.87 10.13 -11.45
N TYR A 86 -6.91 11.32 -10.88
CA TYR A 86 -5.71 12.01 -10.40
C TYR A 86 -5.43 11.62 -8.95
N VAL A 87 -4.15 11.50 -8.63
CA VAL A 87 -3.70 10.92 -7.36
C VAL A 87 -2.73 11.83 -6.65
N ILE A 88 -2.69 11.68 -5.33
CA ILE A 88 -1.61 12.20 -4.49
C ILE A 88 -0.83 11.03 -3.91
N ARG A 89 0.48 11.18 -3.79
CA ARG A 89 1.32 10.16 -3.15
C ARG A 89 1.31 10.31 -1.64
N ASN A 90 1.39 9.21 -0.95
CA ASN A 90 1.73 9.16 0.45
C ASN A 90 3.08 8.44 0.61
N GLY A 91 3.97 9.02 1.38
CA GLY A 91 5.34 8.53 1.52
C GLY A 91 6.24 8.84 0.31
N GLY A 92 7.32 8.09 0.18
CA GLY A 92 8.40 8.30 -0.78
C GLY A 92 8.20 7.69 -2.17
N SER A 93 6.96 7.50 -2.61
CA SER A 93 6.67 6.92 -3.92
C SER A 93 7.30 7.75 -5.06
N ASP A 94 8.08 7.11 -5.91
CA ASP A 94 8.69 7.79 -7.06
C ASP A 94 7.71 7.89 -8.22
N HIS A 95 7.21 9.09 -8.43
CA HIS A 95 6.25 9.37 -9.50
C HIS A 95 6.87 9.31 -10.91
N GLN A 96 8.19 9.37 -11.04
CA GLN A 96 8.86 9.32 -12.35
C GLN A 96 8.77 7.92 -12.98
N ILE A 97 8.71 6.88 -12.15
CA ILE A 97 8.59 5.49 -12.62
C ILE A 97 7.14 4.99 -12.64
N ALA A 98 6.18 5.81 -12.23
CA ALA A 98 4.76 5.43 -12.19
C ALA A 98 4.14 5.21 -13.59
N PRO A 99 4.41 6.02 -14.63
CA PRO A 99 3.81 5.83 -15.94
C PRO A 99 3.94 4.39 -16.46
N SER A 100 2.83 3.84 -16.98
CA SER A 100 2.71 2.47 -17.49
C SER A 100 2.69 1.35 -16.42
N LYS A 101 2.78 1.67 -15.14
CA LYS A 101 2.59 0.67 -14.07
C LYS A 101 1.11 0.39 -13.84
N CYS A 102 0.80 -0.90 -13.64
CA CYS A 102 -0.51 -1.32 -13.19
C CYS A 102 -0.67 -1.02 -11.70
N VAL A 103 -1.90 -0.71 -11.30
CA VAL A 103 -2.27 -0.46 -9.91
C VAL A 103 -3.60 -1.13 -9.56
N ASP A 104 -3.73 -1.45 -8.29
CA ASP A 104 -4.96 -1.92 -7.68
C ASP A 104 -5.60 -0.77 -6.92
N ILE A 105 -6.81 -0.39 -7.35
CA ILE A 105 -7.59 0.66 -6.71
C ILE A 105 -8.58 0.00 -5.78
N HIS A 106 -8.42 0.23 -4.48
CA HIS A 106 -9.31 -0.30 -3.45
C HIS A 106 -10.54 0.57 -3.31
N THR A 107 -11.70 0.00 -3.61
CA THR A 107 -12.99 0.69 -3.52
C THR A 107 -13.93 -0.03 -2.56
N LYS A 108 -15.04 0.62 -2.17
CA LYS A 108 -16.10 -0.03 -1.37
C LYS A 108 -16.72 -1.26 -2.02
N LYS A 109 -16.63 -1.37 -3.36
CA LYS A 109 -17.19 -2.48 -4.14
C LYS A 109 -16.17 -3.55 -4.51
N GLY A 110 -14.91 -3.39 -4.11
CA GLY A 110 -13.81 -4.30 -4.43
C GLY A 110 -12.65 -3.60 -5.13
N ILE A 111 -11.76 -4.39 -5.71
CA ILE A 111 -10.55 -3.92 -6.38
C ILE A 111 -10.84 -3.64 -7.84
N VAL A 112 -10.45 -2.46 -8.31
CA VAL A 112 -10.47 -2.07 -9.72
C VAL A 112 -9.04 -1.97 -10.21
N LYS A 113 -8.75 -2.61 -11.34
CA LYS A 113 -7.44 -2.51 -11.98
C LYS A 113 -7.33 -1.23 -12.77
N GLY A 114 -6.19 -0.55 -12.66
CA GLY A 114 -5.88 0.65 -13.41
C GLY A 114 -4.44 0.66 -13.91
N VAL A 115 -4.14 1.61 -14.75
CA VAL A 115 -2.79 1.84 -15.28
C VAL A 115 -2.45 3.31 -15.13
N PHE A 116 -1.26 3.60 -14.61
CA PHE A 116 -0.76 4.96 -14.61
C PHE A 116 -0.51 5.47 -16.03
N GLY A 117 -1.14 6.58 -16.34
CA GLY A 117 -0.99 7.31 -17.59
C GLY A 117 -0.19 8.60 -17.40
N TRP A 118 0.34 9.06 -18.51
CA TRP A 118 1.01 10.34 -18.65
C TRP A 118 0.79 10.84 -20.09
N PRO A 119 0.75 12.16 -20.36
CA PRO A 119 0.51 12.68 -21.71
C PRO A 119 1.41 12.03 -22.75
N ALA A 120 0.81 11.60 -23.86
CA ALA A 120 1.55 10.95 -24.94
C ALA A 120 2.66 11.85 -25.49
N ILE A 121 3.74 11.26 -25.98
CA ILE A 121 4.92 12.00 -26.44
C ILE A 121 4.58 13.07 -27.48
N HIS A 122 3.63 12.80 -28.37
CA HIS A 122 3.20 13.73 -29.41
C HIS A 122 2.37 14.93 -28.90
N THR A 123 1.87 14.84 -27.67
CA THR A 123 1.10 15.93 -27.03
C THR A 123 1.95 16.77 -26.08
N ARG A 124 3.21 16.36 -25.85
CA ARG A 124 4.15 17.11 -25.02
C ARG A 124 4.73 18.27 -25.81
N LYS A 125 4.83 19.44 -25.17
CA LYS A 125 5.37 20.64 -25.82
C LYS A 125 6.86 20.47 -26.14
N ASN A 126 7.23 20.79 -27.39
CA ASN A 126 8.60 21.12 -27.85
C ASN A 126 9.66 20.04 -27.83
N GLY A 127 9.34 18.77 -28.04
CA GLY A 127 10.37 17.74 -28.26
C GLY A 127 11.41 17.59 -27.14
N THR A 128 11.25 18.28 -26.03
CA THR A 128 12.04 18.10 -24.82
C THR A 128 11.42 17.01 -24.00
N GLU A 129 12.21 16.00 -23.63
CA GLU A 129 11.79 15.00 -22.66
C GLU A 129 11.58 15.66 -21.30
N GLU A 130 10.32 15.95 -20.98
CA GLU A 130 9.98 16.42 -19.65
C GLU A 130 9.93 15.21 -18.69
N ILE A 131 10.45 15.40 -17.50
CA ILE A 131 10.29 14.43 -16.41
C ILE A 131 8.81 14.44 -15.99
N PRO A 132 8.16 13.27 -15.84
CA PRO A 132 6.79 13.22 -15.35
C PRO A 132 6.63 14.00 -14.04
N LYS A 133 5.66 14.91 -14.01
CA LYS A 133 5.29 15.64 -12.80
C LYS A 133 4.06 15.01 -12.18
N LEU A 134 3.97 14.98 -10.86
CA LEU A 134 2.83 14.40 -10.15
C LEU A 134 1.48 14.97 -10.64
N ALA A 135 1.42 16.26 -10.92
CA ALA A 135 0.22 16.92 -11.41
C ALA A 135 -0.23 16.46 -12.82
N ASN A 136 0.64 15.80 -13.58
CA ASN A 136 0.37 15.35 -14.96
C ASN A 136 0.15 13.83 -15.05
N ILE A 137 0.28 13.12 -13.93
CA ILE A 137 0.09 11.67 -13.85
C ILE A 137 -1.35 11.40 -13.42
N PHE A 138 -1.97 10.46 -14.09
CA PHE A 138 -3.32 9.99 -13.78
C PHE A 138 -3.38 8.47 -13.83
N VAL A 139 -4.43 7.88 -13.29
CA VAL A 139 -4.74 6.46 -13.46
C VAL A 139 -5.95 6.34 -14.38
N ALA A 140 -5.82 5.51 -15.41
CA ALA A 140 -6.90 5.15 -16.32
C ALA A 140 -7.42 3.75 -15.96
N ILE A 141 -8.74 3.61 -15.93
CA ILE A 141 -9.46 2.36 -15.68
C ILE A 141 -10.37 1.97 -16.86
N GLY A 142 -10.32 2.71 -17.96
CA GLY A 142 -11.21 2.55 -19.10
C GLY A 142 -12.60 3.19 -18.91
N ALA A 143 -12.79 3.98 -17.86
CA ALA A 143 -14.00 4.78 -17.68
C ALA A 143 -14.02 5.96 -18.67
N THR A 144 -15.22 6.38 -19.05
CA THR A 144 -15.48 7.51 -19.96
C THR A 144 -16.27 8.63 -19.26
N ASP A 145 -16.60 8.44 -18.00
CA ASP A 145 -17.25 9.41 -17.14
C ASP A 145 -16.85 9.20 -15.67
N ASN A 146 -17.28 10.07 -14.80
CA ASN A 146 -16.96 10.08 -13.37
C ASN A 146 -18.05 9.45 -12.47
N LYS A 147 -18.99 8.68 -13.03
CA LYS A 147 -20.14 8.08 -12.31
C LYS A 147 -19.87 6.68 -11.79
#